data_9a49e56b0859c346b8cb2efb9736e406
#
_entry.id   9a49e56b0859c346b8cb2efb9736e406
#
_cell.length_a   1.000
_cell.length_b   1.000
_cell.length_c   1.000
_cell.angle_alpha   90.00
_cell.angle_beta   90.00
_cell.angle_gamma   90.00
#
_symmetry.space_group_name_H-M   'P 1'
#
loop_
_entity.id
_entity.type
_entity.pdbx_description
1 polymer ?
#
loop_
_entity_poly.entity_id
_entity_poly.type
_entity_poly.pdbx_seq_one_letter_code
_entity_poly.pdbx_strand_id
1 'polypeptide(L)'
;MMASAATAACGGRPRVERAAPVDAAAFHASRRFADTRFGKIAYVERGRGPAAVFLHGAPLNGYQWRGALDRLAAHRRCVALDFMGLGYSEVPEHQSLAAAAQAEMVAAVLDALAIHDADIVASDSGGAVAQLLVARAPTRVRTLLLTNCDVEPDSPPAKVKPAIEMARAGTLADATAAWLTDRALARRTFGAAVYADPSRLAGDTIDTYVQPLVASPLRRAQYHAFHVALEPNPLAGIEAALRASSLPVRIVWGASDDIFSIADAEYLDRTFSRSHGIRRVPGGKLFFPEEFPDVIAEEAIALWQ
;
A
#
# COMPACT_ATOMS: atom_id res chain seq x y z
N MET A 1 -25.41 -44.87 -41.81
CA MET A 1 -24.28 -44.17 -41.16
C MET A 1 -24.76 -42.78 -40.76
N MET A 2 -25.09 -42.59 -39.46
CA MET A 2 -25.49 -41.29 -38.93
C MET A 2 -24.28 -40.74 -38.14
N ALA A 3 -23.79 -39.57 -38.56
CA ALA A 3 -22.73 -38.88 -37.90
C ALA A 3 -23.29 -38.03 -36.77
N SER A 4 -22.87 -38.29 -35.53
CA SER A 4 -23.20 -37.51 -34.36
C SER A 4 -22.26 -36.32 -34.26
N ALA A 5 -22.79 -35.12 -34.34
CA ALA A 5 -22.03 -33.87 -34.07
C ALA A 5 -21.96 -33.64 -32.59
N ALA A 6 -20.77 -33.69 -31.98
CA ALA A 6 -20.52 -33.29 -30.63
C ALA A 6 -20.39 -31.76 -30.56
N THR A 7 -21.36 -31.10 -29.92
CA THR A 7 -21.27 -29.69 -29.55
C THR A 7 -20.36 -29.51 -28.37
N ALA A 8 -19.19 -28.87 -28.58
CA ALA A 8 -18.31 -28.43 -27.52
C ALA A 8 -18.94 -27.23 -26.80
N ALA A 9 -19.30 -27.42 -25.53
CA ALA A 9 -19.72 -26.34 -24.66
C ALA A 9 -18.49 -25.50 -24.27
N CYS A 10 -18.44 -24.27 -24.74
CA CYS A 10 -17.51 -23.24 -24.23
C CYS A 10 -17.87 -22.94 -22.77
N GLY A 11 -17.13 -23.48 -21.84
CA GLY A 11 -17.21 -23.13 -20.42
C GLY A 11 -16.80 -21.65 -20.21
N GLY A 12 -17.79 -20.78 -20.13
CA GLY A 12 -17.57 -19.41 -19.68
C GLY A 12 -16.99 -19.40 -18.26
N ARG A 13 -15.86 -18.76 -18.06
CA ARG A 13 -15.33 -18.50 -16.72
C ARG A 13 -16.41 -17.75 -15.91
N PRO A 14 -16.64 -18.12 -14.63
CA PRO A 14 -17.61 -17.43 -13.81
C PRO A 14 -17.21 -15.93 -13.71
N ARG A 15 -18.17 -15.07 -14.01
CA ARG A 15 -18.06 -13.64 -13.83
C ARG A 15 -18.00 -13.42 -12.32
N VAL A 16 -16.81 -13.06 -11.78
CA VAL A 16 -16.66 -12.71 -10.37
C VAL A 16 -17.54 -11.49 -10.12
N GLU A 17 -18.60 -11.66 -9.35
CA GLU A 17 -19.45 -10.55 -8.90
C GLU A 17 -18.56 -9.58 -8.12
N ARG A 18 -18.50 -8.33 -8.59
CA ARG A 18 -17.77 -7.26 -7.89
C ARG A 18 -18.48 -7.02 -6.55
N ALA A 19 -17.83 -7.35 -5.45
CA ALA A 19 -18.31 -6.97 -4.14
C ALA A 19 -18.56 -5.46 -4.09
N ALA A 20 -19.66 -5.05 -3.45
CA ALA A 20 -19.98 -3.64 -3.25
C ALA A 20 -18.78 -2.94 -2.58
N PRO A 21 -18.45 -1.69 -2.96
CA PRO A 21 -17.40 -0.93 -2.31
C PRO A 21 -17.66 -0.83 -0.81
N VAL A 22 -16.63 -1.08 0.01
CA VAL A 22 -16.73 -0.86 1.46
C VAL A 22 -17.01 0.62 1.69
N ASP A 23 -18.06 0.91 2.47
CA ASP A 23 -18.45 2.26 2.83
C ASP A 23 -17.32 2.97 3.61
N ALA A 24 -16.93 4.15 3.14
CA ALA A 24 -15.88 4.97 3.75
C ALA A 24 -16.23 5.35 5.20
N ALA A 25 -17.51 5.63 5.48
CA ALA A 25 -17.99 5.96 6.82
C ALA A 25 -17.88 4.76 7.77
N ALA A 26 -18.25 3.57 7.33
CA ALA A 26 -18.10 2.34 8.11
C ALA A 26 -16.63 1.98 8.35
N PHE A 27 -15.75 2.19 7.37
CA PHE A 27 -14.31 2.01 7.55
C PHE A 27 -13.76 3.01 8.57
N HIS A 28 -14.16 4.29 8.45
CA HIS A 28 -13.77 5.33 9.40
C HIS A 28 -14.24 5.01 10.83
N ALA A 29 -15.48 4.57 11.00
CA ALA A 29 -16.06 4.23 12.31
C ALA A 29 -15.37 3.01 12.96
N SER A 30 -14.74 2.12 12.18
CA SER A 30 -14.01 0.96 12.69
C SER A 30 -12.56 1.25 13.07
N ARG A 31 -12.07 2.50 12.89
CA ARG A 31 -10.71 2.92 13.23
C ARG A 31 -10.45 2.81 14.71
N ARG A 32 -9.26 2.31 15.02
CA ARG A 32 -8.67 2.21 16.35
C ARG A 32 -7.31 2.88 16.36
N PHE A 33 -6.74 3.03 17.55
CA PHE A 33 -5.41 3.58 17.74
C PHE A 33 -4.58 2.64 18.59
N ALA A 34 -3.34 2.40 18.16
CA ALA A 34 -2.32 1.73 18.94
C ALA A 34 -1.43 2.80 19.60
N ASP A 35 -1.32 2.77 20.92
CA ASP A 35 -0.41 3.65 21.66
C ASP A 35 1.01 3.11 21.52
N THR A 36 1.91 3.93 20.98
CA THR A 36 3.31 3.59 20.73
C THR A 36 4.23 4.70 21.19
N ARG A 37 5.55 4.46 21.22
CA ARG A 37 6.54 5.50 21.48
C ARG A 37 6.54 6.63 20.41
N PHE A 38 5.93 6.38 19.25
CA PHE A 38 5.82 7.35 18.16
C PHE A 38 4.54 8.21 18.24
N GLY A 39 3.62 7.87 19.14
CA GLY A 39 2.29 8.46 19.26
C GLY A 39 1.19 7.44 19.05
N LYS A 40 -0.01 7.90 18.74
CA LYS A 40 -1.20 7.08 18.48
C LYS A 40 -1.26 6.72 17.00
N ILE A 41 -0.99 5.47 16.67
CA ILE A 41 -1.01 5.00 15.29
C ILE A 41 -2.39 4.46 14.95
N ALA A 42 -3.04 5.09 13.99
CA ALA A 42 -4.36 4.70 13.52
C ALA A 42 -4.30 3.39 12.73
N TYR A 43 -5.29 2.53 12.93
CA TYR A 43 -5.43 1.28 12.17
C TYR A 43 -6.89 0.84 12.10
N VAL A 44 -7.19 0.01 11.11
CA VAL A 44 -8.44 -0.76 11.02
C VAL A 44 -8.10 -2.24 11.04
N GLU A 45 -8.87 -3.01 11.83
CA GLU A 45 -8.67 -4.44 11.99
C GLU A 45 -9.91 -5.20 11.54
N ARG A 46 -9.69 -6.30 10.81
CA ARG A 46 -10.73 -7.24 10.40
C ARG A 46 -10.24 -8.69 10.52
N GLY A 47 -11.14 -9.60 10.86
CA GLY A 47 -10.82 -11.02 10.95
C GLY A 47 -10.12 -11.43 12.24
N ARG A 48 -9.58 -12.66 12.26
CA ARG A 48 -8.94 -13.28 13.43
C ARG A 48 -7.85 -14.26 12.97
N GLY A 49 -7.03 -14.72 13.92
CA GLY A 49 -5.98 -15.73 13.67
C GLY A 49 -4.60 -15.10 13.47
N PRO A 50 -3.71 -15.73 12.69
CA PRO A 50 -2.39 -15.18 12.38
C PRO A 50 -2.52 -13.80 11.74
N ALA A 51 -1.62 -12.86 12.09
CA ALA A 51 -1.71 -11.48 11.63
C ALA A 51 -1.24 -11.31 10.18
N ALA A 52 -1.93 -10.45 9.44
CA ALA A 52 -1.48 -9.86 8.18
C ALA A 52 -1.57 -8.34 8.29
N VAL A 53 -0.47 -7.62 8.00
CA VAL A 53 -0.37 -6.16 8.11
C VAL A 53 -0.23 -5.54 6.73
N PHE A 54 -1.03 -4.51 6.49
CA PHE A 54 -1.17 -3.86 5.21
C PHE A 54 -0.59 -2.46 5.27
N LEU A 55 0.41 -2.18 4.43
CA LEU A 55 1.16 -0.93 4.37
C LEU A 55 0.80 -0.19 3.09
N HIS A 56 0.20 0.98 3.24
CA HIS A 56 -0.32 1.79 2.14
C HIS A 56 0.75 2.67 1.49
N GLY A 57 0.40 3.30 0.37
CA GLY A 57 1.21 4.31 -0.32
C GLY A 57 0.84 5.75 0.01
N ALA A 58 1.63 6.70 -0.49
CA ALA A 58 1.35 8.13 -0.38
C ALA A 58 0.53 8.65 -1.59
N PRO A 59 -0.41 9.56 -1.39
CA PRO A 59 -0.83 10.22 -0.16
C PRO A 59 -2.03 9.53 0.54
N LEU A 60 -2.12 8.21 0.43
CA LEU A 60 -3.24 7.42 0.91
C LEU A 60 -3.18 7.14 2.44
N ASN A 61 -4.01 6.19 2.88
CA ASN A 61 -4.03 5.64 4.24
C ASN A 61 -4.56 4.19 4.19
N GLY A 62 -4.78 3.57 5.32
CA GLY A 62 -5.23 2.18 5.42
C GLY A 62 -6.51 1.86 4.62
N TYR A 63 -7.31 2.84 4.26
CA TYR A 63 -8.49 2.69 3.42
C TYR A 63 -8.18 2.14 2.01
N GLN A 64 -6.94 2.30 1.53
CA GLN A 64 -6.45 1.67 0.30
C GLN A 64 -6.75 0.17 0.28
N TRP A 65 -6.65 -0.47 1.42
CA TRP A 65 -6.74 -1.92 1.54
C TRP A 65 -8.15 -2.46 1.85
N ARG A 66 -9.19 -1.59 1.93
CA ARG A 66 -10.55 -1.96 2.31
C ARG A 66 -11.08 -3.22 1.62
N GLY A 67 -10.92 -3.28 0.29
CA GLY A 67 -11.39 -4.40 -0.51
C GLY A 67 -10.62 -5.71 -0.26
N ALA A 68 -9.31 -5.63 -0.02
CA ALA A 68 -8.47 -6.77 0.33
C ALA A 68 -8.77 -7.26 1.75
N LEU A 69 -8.95 -6.35 2.73
CA LEU A 69 -9.27 -6.72 4.10
C LEU A 69 -10.56 -7.54 4.19
N ASP A 70 -11.61 -7.15 3.49
CA ASP A 70 -12.89 -7.86 3.52
C ASP A 70 -12.76 -9.29 2.98
N ARG A 71 -11.94 -9.51 1.94
CA ARG A 71 -11.71 -10.81 1.35
C ARG A 71 -10.82 -11.71 2.20
N LEU A 72 -9.87 -11.11 2.91
CA LEU A 72 -8.83 -11.82 3.66
C LEU A 72 -9.19 -12.02 5.14
N ALA A 73 -10.22 -11.35 5.64
CA ALA A 73 -10.65 -11.42 7.05
C ALA A 73 -11.06 -12.84 7.51
N ALA A 74 -11.45 -13.71 6.58
CA ALA A 74 -11.74 -15.11 6.89
C ALA A 74 -10.47 -15.96 7.09
N HIS A 75 -9.31 -15.48 6.63
CA HIS A 75 -8.03 -16.21 6.60
C HIS A 75 -7.01 -15.67 7.60
N ARG A 76 -7.09 -14.38 7.94
CA ARG A 76 -6.11 -13.67 8.78
C ARG A 76 -6.77 -12.62 9.66
N ARG A 77 -6.08 -12.26 10.74
CA ARG A 77 -6.27 -11.00 11.46
C ARG A 77 -5.61 -9.90 10.63
N CYS A 78 -6.38 -9.24 9.76
CA CYS A 78 -5.92 -8.22 8.84
C CYS A 78 -5.89 -6.86 9.54
N VAL A 79 -4.73 -6.20 9.55
CA VAL A 79 -4.50 -4.89 10.16
C VAL A 79 -3.99 -3.92 9.10
N ALA A 80 -4.78 -2.93 8.70
CA ALA A 80 -4.34 -1.84 7.84
C ALA A 80 -4.06 -0.62 8.72
N LEU A 81 -2.80 -0.19 8.78
CA LEU A 81 -2.37 0.96 9.57
C LEU A 81 -2.23 2.21 8.70
N ASP A 82 -2.25 3.37 9.35
CA ASP A 82 -1.95 4.65 8.73
C ASP A 82 -0.52 5.06 9.09
N PHE A 83 0.32 5.41 8.11
CA PHE A 83 1.67 5.90 8.35
C PHE A 83 1.69 7.22 9.11
N MET A 84 2.76 7.46 9.85
CA MET A 84 3.05 8.75 10.49
C MET A 84 3.13 9.84 9.42
N GLY A 85 2.44 10.95 9.65
CA GLY A 85 2.34 12.06 8.69
C GLY A 85 1.28 11.90 7.61
N LEU A 86 0.71 10.69 7.46
CA LEU A 86 -0.40 10.39 6.56
C LEU A 86 -1.62 9.90 7.34
N GLY A 87 -2.77 9.76 6.66
CA GLY A 87 -4.00 9.26 7.27
C GLY A 87 -4.34 9.93 8.59
N TYR A 88 -4.71 9.16 9.58
CA TYR A 88 -5.23 9.63 10.87
C TYR A 88 -4.30 9.35 12.05
N SER A 89 -3.07 8.90 11.81
CA SER A 89 -2.09 8.71 12.89
C SER A 89 -1.70 10.05 13.51
N GLU A 90 -1.65 10.09 14.85
CA GLU A 90 -1.37 11.27 15.66
C GLU A 90 0.04 11.15 16.26
N VAL A 91 0.97 11.93 15.73
CA VAL A 91 2.38 11.88 16.14
C VAL A 91 2.90 13.28 16.51
N PRO A 92 3.93 13.38 17.38
CA PRO A 92 4.52 14.67 17.74
C PRO A 92 5.05 15.44 16.52
N GLU A 93 5.11 16.75 16.64
CA GLU A 93 5.53 17.66 15.56
C GLU A 93 6.91 17.30 14.99
N HIS A 94 7.85 16.96 15.86
CA HIS A 94 9.25 16.69 15.49
C HIS A 94 9.54 15.21 15.22
N GLN A 95 8.49 14.38 15.10
CA GLN A 95 8.65 12.97 14.77
C GLN A 95 9.27 12.82 13.37
N SER A 96 10.35 12.03 13.26
CA SER A 96 10.89 11.65 11.95
C SER A 96 9.87 10.85 11.17
N LEU A 97 9.63 11.23 9.91
CA LEU A 97 8.70 10.57 9.00
C LEU A 97 9.41 9.75 7.90
N ALA A 98 10.74 9.65 7.98
CA ALA A 98 11.55 8.86 7.06
C ALA A 98 11.15 7.37 7.10
N ALA A 99 11.32 6.67 5.99
CA ALA A 99 10.94 5.26 5.85
C ALA A 99 11.54 4.36 6.93
N ALA A 100 12.75 4.65 7.40
CA ALA A 100 13.38 3.95 8.52
C ALA A 100 12.58 4.08 9.84
N ALA A 101 12.11 5.30 10.15
CA ALA A 101 11.28 5.53 11.34
C ALA A 101 9.88 4.91 11.17
N GLN A 102 9.35 4.88 9.94
CA GLN A 102 8.10 4.17 9.64
C GLN A 102 8.25 2.66 9.89
N ALA A 103 9.36 2.04 9.47
CA ALA A 103 9.62 0.61 9.73
C ALA A 103 9.70 0.31 11.25
N GLU A 104 10.36 1.17 12.01
CA GLU A 104 10.38 1.06 13.47
C GLU A 104 8.99 1.26 14.10
N MET A 105 8.19 2.17 13.55
CA MET A 105 6.81 2.39 13.99
C MET A 105 5.95 1.16 13.71
N VAL A 106 6.08 0.51 12.54
CA VAL A 106 5.38 -0.75 12.24
C VAL A 106 5.73 -1.80 13.29
N ALA A 107 7.03 -1.98 13.63
CA ALA A 107 7.45 -2.91 14.67
C ALA A 107 6.81 -2.56 16.04
N ALA A 108 6.76 -1.28 16.40
CA ALA A 108 6.12 -0.83 17.65
C ALA A 108 4.59 -1.07 17.67
N VAL A 109 3.92 -0.94 16.51
CA VAL A 109 2.50 -1.30 16.39
C VAL A 109 2.30 -2.81 16.56
N LEU A 110 3.16 -3.65 15.98
CA LEU A 110 3.12 -5.10 16.19
C LEU A 110 3.22 -5.43 17.68
N ASP A 111 4.15 -4.77 18.42
CA ASP A 111 4.29 -4.96 19.87
C ASP A 111 3.04 -4.52 20.64
N ALA A 112 2.50 -3.32 20.34
CA ALA A 112 1.31 -2.79 20.98
C ALA A 112 0.07 -3.66 20.76
N LEU A 113 -0.01 -4.36 19.62
CA LEU A 113 -1.11 -5.26 19.27
C LEU A 113 -0.85 -6.72 19.65
N ALA A 114 0.25 -7.01 20.38
CA ALA A 114 0.69 -8.35 20.77
C ALA A 114 0.84 -9.29 19.55
N ILE A 115 1.38 -8.77 18.43
CA ILE A 115 1.69 -9.50 17.22
C ILE A 115 3.19 -9.78 17.19
N HIS A 116 3.59 -11.04 17.31
CA HIS A 116 4.99 -11.45 17.26
C HIS A 116 5.57 -11.30 15.85
N ASP A 117 4.89 -11.86 14.87
CA ASP A 117 5.23 -11.78 13.45
C ASP A 117 3.96 -11.65 12.59
N ALA A 118 4.11 -11.16 11.38
CA ALA A 118 2.99 -10.93 10.47
C ALA A 118 3.34 -11.27 9.01
N ASP A 119 2.32 -11.61 8.24
CA ASP A 119 2.37 -11.55 6.79
C ASP A 119 2.27 -10.05 6.39
N ILE A 120 3.18 -9.55 5.57
CA ILE A 120 3.19 -8.14 5.16
C ILE A 120 2.68 -8.02 3.72
N VAL A 121 1.75 -7.10 3.50
CA VAL A 121 1.25 -6.71 2.17
C VAL A 121 1.50 -5.22 2.00
N ALA A 122 2.25 -4.82 0.99
CA ALA A 122 2.72 -3.44 0.88
C ALA A 122 2.69 -2.90 -0.55
N SER A 123 2.47 -1.59 -0.68
CA SER A 123 2.37 -0.86 -1.95
C SER A 123 3.10 0.48 -1.85
N ASP A 124 3.68 0.96 -2.96
CA ASP A 124 4.29 2.29 -3.07
C ASP A 124 5.37 2.52 -1.99
N SER A 125 5.37 3.64 -1.31
CA SER A 125 6.25 3.92 -0.17
C SER A 125 6.11 2.91 0.98
N GLY A 126 4.95 2.25 1.11
CA GLY A 126 4.77 1.13 2.03
C GLY A 126 5.67 -0.07 1.70
N GLY A 127 5.99 -0.28 0.41
CA GLY A 127 6.94 -1.29 -0.02
C GLY A 127 8.37 -0.99 0.42
N ALA A 128 8.80 0.28 0.41
CA ALA A 128 10.08 0.68 0.99
C ALA A 128 10.15 0.36 2.49
N VAL A 129 9.08 0.71 3.22
CA VAL A 129 8.98 0.42 4.66
C VAL A 129 9.02 -1.08 4.94
N ALA A 130 8.32 -1.89 4.13
CA ALA A 130 8.33 -3.35 4.26
C ALA A 130 9.72 -3.96 4.03
N GLN A 131 10.44 -3.50 3.00
CA GLN A 131 11.81 -3.94 2.72
C GLN A 131 12.76 -3.59 3.86
N LEU A 132 12.64 -2.37 4.42
CA LEU A 132 13.41 -1.97 5.60
C LEU A 132 13.07 -2.80 6.84
N LEU A 133 11.80 -3.16 7.05
CA LEU A 133 11.38 -4.03 8.14
C LEU A 133 12.02 -5.43 7.98
N VAL A 134 12.01 -6.00 6.78
CA VAL A 134 12.70 -7.27 6.48
C VAL A 134 14.18 -7.19 6.77
N ALA A 135 14.85 -6.10 6.35
CA ALA A 135 16.28 -5.95 6.53
C ALA A 135 16.69 -5.77 8.01
N ARG A 136 15.86 -5.08 8.81
CA ARG A 136 16.20 -4.69 10.20
C ARG A 136 15.60 -5.60 11.27
N ALA A 137 14.45 -6.21 10.98
CA ALA A 137 13.72 -7.05 11.93
C ALA A 137 13.10 -8.27 11.21
N PRO A 138 13.94 -9.14 10.59
CA PRO A 138 13.47 -10.22 9.73
C PRO A 138 12.55 -11.21 10.46
N THR A 139 12.71 -11.38 11.76
CA THR A 139 11.85 -12.27 12.57
C THR A 139 10.42 -11.76 12.75
N ARG A 140 10.16 -10.51 12.39
CA ARG A 140 8.82 -9.89 12.47
C ARG A 140 7.99 -10.12 11.20
N VAL A 141 8.58 -10.67 10.14
CA VAL A 141 7.94 -10.88 8.84
C VAL A 141 7.93 -12.36 8.49
N ARG A 142 6.73 -12.96 8.36
CA ARG A 142 6.53 -14.35 7.93
C ARG A 142 6.60 -14.49 6.41
N THR A 143 5.84 -13.66 5.72
CA THR A 143 5.79 -13.59 4.25
C THR A 143 5.68 -12.14 3.81
N LEU A 144 6.05 -11.86 2.56
CA LEU A 144 5.99 -10.53 2.00
C LEU A 144 5.31 -10.54 0.63
N LEU A 145 4.21 -9.80 0.49
CA LEU A 145 3.59 -9.51 -0.79
C LEU A 145 3.84 -8.04 -1.13
N LEU A 146 4.54 -7.79 -2.22
CA LEU A 146 4.83 -6.43 -2.73
C LEU A 146 4.01 -6.16 -3.98
N THR A 147 3.42 -4.96 -4.02
CA THR A 147 2.87 -4.39 -5.24
C THR A 147 3.70 -3.19 -5.66
N ASN A 148 3.47 -2.61 -6.84
CA ASN A 148 4.22 -1.47 -7.36
C ASN A 148 4.77 -0.57 -6.24
N CYS A 149 6.10 -0.54 -6.09
CA CYS A 149 6.75 0.11 -4.95
C CYS A 149 8.21 0.47 -5.24
N ASP A 150 8.77 1.29 -4.36
CA ASP A 150 10.19 1.65 -4.36
C ASP A 150 11.10 0.42 -4.33
N VAL A 151 12.21 0.52 -5.04
CA VAL A 151 13.32 -0.43 -5.02
C VAL A 151 14.65 0.30 -4.86
N GLU A 152 15.70 -0.38 -4.39
CA GLU A 152 16.99 0.29 -4.15
C GLU A 152 17.55 1.04 -5.37
N PRO A 153 17.52 0.51 -6.61
CA PRO A 153 18.02 1.26 -7.77
C PRO A 153 17.13 2.42 -8.21
N ASP A 154 15.85 2.47 -7.82
CA ASP A 154 14.90 3.52 -8.21
C ASP A 154 14.04 3.96 -7.02
N SER A 155 14.62 4.74 -6.11
CA SER A 155 13.92 5.33 -4.96
C SER A 155 14.52 6.69 -4.58
N PRO A 156 13.69 7.74 -4.51
CA PRO A 156 12.31 7.79 -5.03
C PRO A 156 12.31 7.84 -6.57
N PRO A 157 11.26 7.29 -7.22
CA PRO A 157 11.17 7.30 -8.66
C PRO A 157 11.05 8.72 -9.21
N ALA A 158 11.52 8.94 -10.44
CA ALA A 158 11.61 10.28 -11.04
C ALA A 158 10.27 11.02 -11.05
N LYS A 159 9.15 10.33 -11.22
CA LYS A 159 7.80 10.93 -11.26
C LYS A 159 7.28 11.42 -9.91
N VAL A 160 7.90 11.01 -8.81
CA VAL A 160 7.56 11.50 -7.45
C VAL A 160 8.30 12.80 -7.12
N LYS A 161 9.43 13.09 -7.77
CA LYS A 161 10.25 14.28 -7.51
C LYS A 161 9.47 15.62 -7.55
N PRO A 162 8.55 15.87 -8.49
CA PRO A 162 7.76 17.10 -8.47
C PRO A 162 6.95 17.29 -7.17
N ALA A 163 6.40 16.21 -6.60
CA ALA A 163 5.69 16.29 -5.32
C ALA A 163 6.65 16.60 -4.16
N ILE A 164 7.87 16.06 -4.19
CA ILE A 164 8.92 16.38 -3.20
C ILE A 164 9.31 17.86 -3.29
N GLU A 165 9.48 18.40 -4.48
CA GLU A 165 9.79 19.83 -4.67
C GLU A 165 8.65 20.73 -4.20
N MET A 166 7.40 20.36 -4.49
CA MET A 166 6.24 21.10 -3.96
C MET A 166 6.17 21.02 -2.43
N ALA A 167 6.55 19.90 -1.83
CA ALA A 167 6.61 19.75 -0.38
C ALA A 167 7.69 20.65 0.22
N ARG A 168 8.89 20.71 -0.39
CA ARG A 168 9.96 21.65 0.02
C ARG A 168 9.55 23.11 -0.09
N ALA A 169 8.80 23.44 -1.14
CA ALA A 169 8.26 24.78 -1.34
C ALA A 169 7.04 25.11 -0.43
N GLY A 170 6.52 24.13 0.33
CA GLY A 170 5.35 24.32 1.18
C GLY A 170 4.02 24.42 0.44
N THR A 171 3.96 24.01 -0.85
CA THR A 171 2.77 24.18 -1.71
C THR A 171 2.00 22.88 -1.94
N LEU A 172 2.58 21.70 -1.62
CA LEU A 172 1.95 20.42 -1.89
C LEU A 172 0.60 20.25 -1.17
N ALA A 173 0.52 20.67 0.10
CA ALA A 173 -0.72 20.54 0.87
C ALA A 173 -1.86 21.39 0.31
N ASP A 174 -1.58 22.58 -0.24
CA ASP A 174 -2.59 23.44 -0.87
C ASP A 174 -3.06 22.85 -2.19
N ALA A 175 -2.14 22.34 -3.00
CA ALA A 175 -2.47 21.66 -4.26
C ALA A 175 -3.34 20.41 -3.99
N THR A 176 -3.03 19.64 -2.95
CA THR A 176 -3.82 18.48 -2.54
C THR A 176 -5.19 18.88 -1.97
N ALA A 177 -5.24 19.95 -1.17
CA ALA A 177 -6.50 20.49 -0.60
C ALA A 177 -7.49 20.92 -1.68
N ALA A 178 -7.01 21.40 -2.84
CA ALA A 178 -7.87 21.77 -3.96
C ALA A 178 -8.74 20.59 -4.46
N TRP A 179 -8.30 19.35 -4.25
CA TRP A 179 -9.09 18.16 -4.63
C TRP A 179 -10.37 17.99 -3.80
N LEU A 180 -10.45 18.59 -2.61
CA LEU A 180 -11.65 18.57 -1.78
C LEU A 180 -12.78 19.41 -2.36
N THR A 181 -12.47 20.41 -3.16
CA THR A 181 -13.43 21.31 -3.81
C THR A 181 -13.57 21.07 -5.31
N ASP A 182 -12.52 20.61 -5.98
CA ASP A 182 -12.53 20.19 -7.40
C ASP A 182 -12.20 18.70 -7.54
N ARG A 183 -13.25 17.86 -7.44
CA ARG A 183 -13.15 16.42 -7.61
C ARG A 183 -12.71 16.02 -9.03
N ALA A 184 -13.05 16.84 -10.01
CA ALA A 184 -12.63 16.60 -11.39
C ALA A 184 -11.12 16.84 -11.56
N LEU A 185 -10.56 17.84 -10.87
CA LEU A 185 -9.11 18.05 -10.81
C LEU A 185 -8.40 16.82 -10.21
N ALA A 186 -8.87 16.31 -9.08
CA ALA A 186 -8.30 15.11 -8.46
C ALA A 186 -8.25 13.93 -9.44
N ARG A 187 -9.34 13.68 -10.18
CA ARG A 187 -9.41 12.59 -11.16
C ARG A 187 -8.50 12.81 -12.35
N ARG A 188 -8.43 14.06 -12.89
CA ARG A 188 -7.59 14.38 -14.06
C ARG A 188 -6.10 14.38 -13.76
N THR A 189 -5.71 14.63 -12.52
CA THR A 189 -4.30 14.69 -12.09
C THR A 189 -3.90 13.38 -11.41
N PHE A 190 -4.08 13.30 -10.11
CA PHE A 190 -3.73 12.14 -9.31
C PHE A 190 -4.42 10.85 -9.80
N GLY A 191 -5.75 10.89 -9.97
CA GLY A 191 -6.50 9.71 -10.41
C GLY A 191 -5.98 9.14 -11.73
N ALA A 192 -5.76 9.98 -12.74
CA ALA A 192 -5.27 9.55 -14.05
C ALA A 192 -3.82 8.98 -13.97
N ALA A 193 -3.02 9.41 -13.02
CA ALA A 193 -1.68 8.87 -12.83
C ALA A 193 -1.69 7.45 -12.24
N VAL A 194 -2.56 7.18 -11.26
CA VAL A 194 -2.43 6.00 -10.38
C VAL A 194 -3.55 4.96 -10.49
N TYR A 195 -4.67 5.27 -11.15
CA TYR A 195 -5.78 4.33 -11.40
C TYR A 195 -5.96 4.06 -12.89
N ALA A 196 -6.34 2.84 -13.25
CA ALA A 196 -6.76 2.50 -14.60
C ALA A 196 -8.11 3.17 -14.95
N ASP A 197 -8.99 3.26 -13.95
CA ASP A 197 -10.26 3.99 -14.03
C ASP A 197 -10.29 5.12 -12.98
N PRO A 198 -9.93 6.38 -13.36
CA PRO A 198 -9.95 7.51 -12.44
C PRO A 198 -11.30 7.81 -11.79
N SER A 199 -12.41 7.29 -12.32
CA SER A 199 -13.74 7.43 -11.69
C SER A 199 -13.87 6.70 -10.36
N ARG A 200 -12.98 5.73 -10.10
CA ARG A 200 -12.84 5.03 -8.80
C ARG A 200 -12.47 5.98 -7.68
N LEU A 201 -11.83 7.09 -7.99
CA LEU A 201 -11.57 8.16 -7.04
C LEU A 201 -12.88 8.95 -6.81
N ALA A 202 -13.81 8.33 -6.06
CA ALA A 202 -15.09 8.91 -5.70
C ALA A 202 -14.93 10.05 -4.68
N GLY A 203 -15.99 10.83 -4.46
CA GLY A 203 -15.92 11.99 -3.56
C GLY A 203 -15.56 11.62 -2.12
N ASP A 204 -16.20 10.61 -1.57
CA ASP A 204 -15.94 10.05 -0.24
C ASP A 204 -14.52 9.45 -0.11
N THR A 205 -14.03 8.84 -1.18
CA THR A 205 -12.64 8.32 -1.25
C THR A 205 -11.64 9.47 -1.21
N ILE A 206 -11.87 10.55 -1.97
CA ILE A 206 -11.03 11.75 -1.94
C ILE A 206 -11.04 12.35 -0.53
N ASP A 207 -12.22 12.48 0.08
CA ASP A 207 -12.34 13.01 1.44
C ASP A 207 -11.56 12.17 2.45
N THR A 208 -11.69 10.86 2.39
CA THR A 208 -11.00 9.93 3.29
C THR A 208 -9.48 10.05 3.21
N TYR A 209 -8.93 10.26 2.02
CA TYR A 209 -7.48 10.40 1.84
C TYR A 209 -6.97 11.81 2.14
N VAL A 210 -7.69 12.84 1.69
CA VAL A 210 -7.17 14.22 1.67
C VAL A 210 -7.46 14.98 2.96
N GLN A 211 -8.67 14.87 3.52
CA GLN A 211 -9.03 15.64 4.72
C GLN A 211 -8.01 15.51 5.87
N PRO A 212 -7.55 14.31 6.24
CA PRO A 212 -6.61 14.17 7.35
C PRO A 212 -5.24 14.82 7.09
N LEU A 213 -4.83 14.96 5.81
CA LEU A 213 -3.54 15.55 5.44
C LEU A 213 -3.53 17.08 5.60
N VAL A 214 -4.69 17.70 5.45
CA VAL A 214 -4.83 19.18 5.37
C VAL A 214 -5.65 19.78 6.51
N ALA A 215 -6.05 18.95 7.49
CA ALA A 215 -6.97 19.31 8.58
C ALA A 215 -6.44 20.39 9.53
N SER A 216 -5.13 20.57 9.62
CA SER A 216 -4.51 21.57 10.49
C SER A 216 -3.12 21.98 9.97
N PRO A 217 -2.54 23.10 10.46
CA PRO A 217 -1.17 23.48 10.12
C PRO A 217 -0.15 22.35 10.41
N LEU A 218 -0.27 21.65 11.54
CA LEU A 218 0.58 20.53 11.89
C LEU A 218 0.48 19.38 10.86
N ARG A 219 -0.75 19.02 10.47
CA ARG A 219 -0.96 17.94 9.48
C ARG A 219 -0.37 18.28 8.11
N ARG A 220 -0.53 19.53 7.68
CA ARG A 220 0.09 20.04 6.45
C ARG A 220 1.61 19.99 6.52
N ALA A 221 2.20 20.43 7.63
CA ALA A 221 3.65 20.35 7.84
C ALA A 221 4.16 18.89 7.84
N GLN A 222 3.45 17.99 8.50
CA GLN A 222 3.79 16.56 8.51
C GLN A 222 3.65 15.93 7.12
N TYR A 223 2.63 16.28 6.35
CA TYR A 223 2.46 15.82 4.98
C TYR A 223 3.61 16.28 4.06
N HIS A 224 4.06 17.53 4.19
CA HIS A 224 5.26 18.02 3.51
C HIS A 224 6.50 17.26 3.97
N ALA A 225 6.70 17.13 5.28
CA ALA A 225 7.87 16.46 5.86
C ALA A 225 7.96 14.98 5.43
N PHE A 226 6.83 14.29 5.30
CA PHE A 226 6.77 12.92 4.76
C PHE A 226 7.36 12.86 3.35
N HIS A 227 6.91 13.75 2.44
CA HIS A 227 7.40 13.75 1.06
C HIS A 227 8.87 14.15 0.95
N VAL A 228 9.31 15.14 1.73
CA VAL A 228 10.74 15.52 1.78
C VAL A 228 11.59 14.36 2.28
N ALA A 229 11.09 13.55 3.20
CA ALA A 229 11.81 12.40 3.77
C ALA A 229 11.87 11.17 2.85
N LEU A 230 11.29 11.22 1.65
CA LEU A 230 11.52 10.24 0.59
C LEU A 230 12.95 10.36 0.01
N GLU A 231 13.61 11.49 0.21
CA GLU A 231 15.02 11.69 -0.14
C GLU A 231 15.88 11.94 1.11
N PRO A 232 17.15 11.46 1.10
CA PRO A 232 17.80 10.63 0.08
C PRO A 232 17.19 9.22 0.02
N ASN A 233 17.57 8.44 -1.03
CA ASN A 233 17.10 7.07 -1.22
C ASN A 233 17.13 6.27 0.10
N PRO A 234 15.94 5.90 0.66
CA PRO A 234 15.87 5.24 1.95
C PRO A 234 16.32 3.77 1.90
N LEU A 235 16.40 3.19 0.70
CA LEU A 235 16.75 1.79 0.46
C LEU A 235 18.23 1.58 0.14
N ALA A 236 19.03 2.66 0.08
CA ALA A 236 20.44 2.55 -0.27
C ALA A 236 21.18 1.57 0.66
N GLY A 237 21.79 0.54 0.07
CA GLY A 237 22.62 -0.47 0.76
C GLY A 237 21.85 -1.61 1.40
N ILE A 238 20.52 -1.78 1.17
CA ILE A 238 19.76 -2.87 1.79
C ILE A 238 19.79 -4.18 0.98
N GLU A 239 20.23 -4.16 -0.28
CA GLU A 239 20.14 -5.32 -1.19
C GLU A 239 20.75 -6.60 -0.57
N ALA A 240 21.91 -6.48 0.07
CA ALA A 240 22.59 -7.62 0.68
C ALA A 240 21.71 -8.29 1.78
N ALA A 241 21.00 -7.50 2.58
CA ALA A 241 20.11 -8.01 3.61
C ALA A 241 18.86 -8.67 3.02
N LEU A 242 18.30 -8.11 1.93
CA LEU A 242 17.16 -8.70 1.23
C LEU A 242 17.56 -10.02 0.57
N ARG A 243 18.73 -10.12 -0.05
CA ARG A 243 19.27 -11.35 -0.64
C ARG A 243 19.51 -12.45 0.38
N ALA A 244 19.95 -12.08 1.58
CA ALA A 244 20.17 -13.01 2.68
C ALA A 244 18.87 -13.49 3.34
N SER A 245 17.75 -12.83 3.07
CA SER A 245 16.45 -13.18 3.63
C SER A 245 15.92 -14.48 3.00
N SER A 246 15.41 -15.38 3.85
CA SER A 246 14.78 -16.63 3.43
C SER A 246 13.25 -16.61 3.53
N LEU A 247 12.64 -15.46 3.72
CA LEU A 247 11.18 -15.35 3.78
C LEU A 247 10.55 -15.56 2.39
N PRO A 248 9.36 -16.19 2.29
CA PRO A 248 8.63 -16.28 1.03
C PRO A 248 8.15 -14.90 0.57
N VAL A 249 8.40 -14.57 -0.70
CA VAL A 249 8.01 -13.28 -1.30
C VAL A 249 7.16 -13.50 -2.53
N ARG A 250 6.07 -12.76 -2.65
CA ARG A 250 5.26 -12.67 -3.87
C ARG A 250 5.24 -11.24 -4.37
N ILE A 251 5.41 -11.07 -5.67
CA ILE A 251 5.38 -9.78 -6.34
C ILE A 251 4.15 -9.73 -7.24
N VAL A 252 3.33 -8.69 -7.09
CA VAL A 252 2.13 -8.48 -7.90
C VAL A 252 2.21 -7.07 -8.48
N TRP A 253 2.24 -6.95 -9.80
CA TRP A 253 2.60 -5.67 -10.42
C TRP A 253 1.58 -5.20 -11.44
N GLY A 254 1.07 -3.99 -11.27
CA GLY A 254 0.25 -3.30 -12.25
C GLY A 254 1.09 -2.98 -13.50
N ALA A 255 0.78 -3.67 -14.61
CA ALA A 255 1.63 -3.64 -15.80
C ALA A 255 1.53 -2.35 -16.63
N SER A 256 0.58 -1.47 -16.29
CA SER A 256 0.38 -0.16 -16.93
C SER A 256 0.80 1.00 -16.02
N ASP A 257 1.46 0.71 -14.90
CA ASP A 257 2.07 1.73 -14.05
C ASP A 257 3.30 2.33 -14.75
N ASP A 258 3.38 3.65 -14.70
CA ASP A 258 4.49 4.40 -15.27
C ASP A 258 5.27 5.19 -14.20
N ILE A 259 4.95 4.98 -12.91
CA ILE A 259 5.69 5.49 -11.75
C ILE A 259 6.74 4.47 -11.36
N PHE A 260 6.34 3.22 -11.13
CA PHE A 260 7.23 2.09 -10.86
C PHE A 260 7.21 1.12 -12.04
N SER A 261 8.36 0.92 -12.65
CA SER A 261 8.51 0.14 -13.88
C SER A 261 8.42 -1.37 -13.61
N ILE A 262 8.19 -2.15 -14.66
CA ILE A 262 8.27 -3.61 -14.53
C ILE A 262 9.68 -4.09 -14.21
N ALA A 263 10.72 -3.31 -14.55
CA ALA A 263 12.09 -3.62 -14.20
C ALA A 263 12.33 -3.62 -12.68
N ASP A 264 11.53 -2.84 -11.93
CA ASP A 264 11.57 -2.80 -10.47
C ASP A 264 11.02 -4.09 -9.88
N ALA A 265 9.93 -4.63 -10.44
CA ALA A 265 9.42 -5.95 -10.08
C ALA A 265 10.44 -7.05 -10.37
N GLU A 266 11.12 -6.98 -11.52
CA GLU A 266 12.16 -7.93 -11.90
C GLU A 266 13.40 -7.81 -11.02
N TYR A 267 13.74 -6.60 -10.55
CA TYR A 267 14.79 -6.41 -9.55
C TYR A 267 14.45 -7.12 -8.24
N LEU A 268 13.23 -6.92 -7.71
CA LEU A 268 12.77 -7.59 -6.48
C LEU A 268 12.77 -9.13 -6.62
N ASP A 269 12.30 -9.63 -7.76
CA ASP A 269 12.24 -11.07 -8.05
C ASP A 269 13.64 -11.71 -8.02
N ARG A 270 14.64 -11.03 -8.56
CA ARG A 270 16.05 -11.48 -8.53
C ARG A 270 16.72 -11.27 -7.18
N THR A 271 16.24 -10.32 -6.39
CA THR A 271 16.85 -9.97 -5.10
C THR A 271 16.44 -10.95 -4.00
N PHE A 272 15.17 -11.31 -3.91
CA PHE A 272 14.70 -12.25 -2.88
C PHE A 272 14.95 -13.70 -3.27
N SER A 273 15.73 -14.43 -2.45
CA SER A 273 16.12 -15.83 -2.72
C SER A 273 14.94 -16.81 -2.74
N ARG A 274 13.81 -16.47 -2.11
CA ARG A 274 12.58 -17.27 -2.11
C ARG A 274 11.42 -16.49 -2.74
N SER A 275 11.68 -15.82 -3.86
CA SER A 275 10.61 -15.24 -4.66
C SER A 275 9.75 -16.32 -5.30
N HIS A 276 8.43 -16.15 -5.19
CA HIS A 276 7.42 -16.95 -5.90
C HIS A 276 7.08 -16.33 -7.28
N GLY A 277 7.93 -15.45 -7.77
CA GLY A 277 7.81 -14.80 -9.07
C GLY A 277 6.83 -13.62 -9.10
N ILE A 278 6.61 -13.11 -10.29
CA ILE A 278 5.84 -11.89 -10.55
C ILE A 278 4.48 -12.25 -11.18
N ARG A 279 3.38 -11.79 -10.58
CA ARG A 279 2.08 -11.70 -11.25
C ARG A 279 1.91 -10.31 -11.86
N ARG A 280 1.86 -10.23 -13.18
CA ARG A 280 1.55 -8.99 -13.89
C ARG A 280 0.04 -8.82 -13.98
N VAL A 281 -0.47 -7.63 -13.64
CA VAL A 281 -1.89 -7.27 -13.71
C VAL A 281 -2.09 -6.35 -14.93
N PRO A 282 -2.61 -6.87 -16.06
CA PRO A 282 -2.82 -6.07 -17.26
C PRO A 282 -3.77 -4.90 -17.00
N GLY A 283 -3.39 -3.70 -17.45
CA GLY A 283 -4.16 -2.47 -17.24
C GLY A 283 -4.04 -1.88 -15.82
N GLY A 284 -3.51 -2.61 -14.84
CA GLY A 284 -3.30 -2.08 -13.50
C GLY A 284 -2.24 -0.99 -13.47
N LYS A 285 -2.50 0.10 -12.75
CA LYS A 285 -1.56 1.16 -12.39
C LYS A 285 -1.18 1.03 -10.92
N LEU A 286 -0.51 2.03 -10.35
CA LEU A 286 0.04 1.99 -9.00
C LEU A 286 -0.96 1.51 -7.93
N PHE A 287 -2.15 2.08 -7.89
CA PHE A 287 -3.16 1.70 -6.90
C PHE A 287 -4.19 0.68 -7.40
N PHE A 288 -3.77 -0.18 -8.33
CA PHE A 288 -4.60 -1.31 -8.77
C PHE A 288 -5.11 -2.20 -7.61
N PRO A 289 -4.46 -2.30 -6.43
CA PRO A 289 -5.04 -3.08 -5.32
C PRO A 289 -6.44 -2.62 -4.89
N GLU A 290 -6.78 -1.34 -5.08
CA GLU A 290 -8.14 -0.85 -4.85
C GLU A 290 -9.12 -1.27 -5.95
N GLU A 291 -8.64 -1.35 -7.19
CA GLU A 291 -9.46 -1.69 -8.35
C GLU A 291 -9.64 -3.20 -8.50
N PHE A 292 -8.63 -3.98 -8.12
CA PHE A 292 -8.57 -5.43 -8.29
C PHE A 292 -8.22 -6.14 -6.96
N PRO A 293 -9.00 -5.91 -5.87
CA PRO A 293 -8.70 -6.50 -4.56
C PRO A 293 -8.76 -8.03 -4.55
N ASP A 294 -9.47 -8.66 -5.50
CA ASP A 294 -9.49 -10.12 -5.66
C ASP A 294 -8.11 -10.67 -6.02
N VAL A 295 -7.35 -9.96 -6.87
CA VAL A 295 -5.98 -10.34 -7.22
C VAL A 295 -5.08 -10.36 -6.00
N ILE A 296 -5.18 -9.35 -5.14
CA ILE A 296 -4.41 -9.30 -3.89
C ILE A 296 -4.80 -10.44 -2.97
N ALA A 297 -6.10 -10.73 -2.84
CA ALA A 297 -6.58 -11.81 -1.98
C ALA A 297 -6.12 -13.19 -2.48
N GLU A 298 -6.21 -13.47 -3.78
CA GLU A 298 -5.76 -14.71 -4.40
C GLU A 298 -4.27 -14.95 -4.13
N GLU A 299 -3.42 -13.96 -4.40
CA GLU A 299 -1.98 -14.07 -4.26
C GLU A 299 -1.53 -14.13 -2.80
N ALA A 300 -2.19 -13.39 -1.91
CA ALA A 300 -1.93 -13.46 -0.49
C ALA A 300 -2.29 -14.84 0.09
N ILE A 301 -3.48 -15.38 -0.23
CA ILE A 301 -3.90 -16.71 0.23
C ILE A 301 -2.94 -17.78 -0.28
N ALA A 302 -2.52 -17.72 -1.54
CA ALA A 302 -1.57 -18.66 -2.11
C ALA A 302 -0.19 -18.60 -1.43
N LEU A 303 0.27 -17.39 -1.07
CA LEU A 303 1.54 -17.18 -0.38
C LEU A 303 1.52 -17.68 1.08
N TRP A 304 0.36 -17.67 1.73
CA TRP A 304 0.18 -18.01 3.14
C TRP A 304 -0.05 -19.52 3.40
N GLN A 305 -0.13 -20.34 2.36
CA GLN A 305 -0.23 -21.81 2.44
C GLN A 305 1.15 -22.44 2.60
#